data_594cd7c63ae8ae7bd47c1d26954c2fc0
#
_entry.id   594cd7c63ae8ae7bd47c1d26954c2fc0
#
_cell.length_a   1.000
_cell.length_b   1.000
_cell.length_c   1.000
_cell.angle_alpha   90.00
_cell.angle_beta   90.00
_cell.angle_gamma   90.00
#
_symmetry.space_group_name_H-M   'P 1'
#
loop_
_entity.id
_entity.type
_entity.pdbx_description
1 polymer ?
#
loop_
_entity_poly.entity_id
_entity_poly.type
_entity_poly.pdbx_seq_one_letter_code
_entity_poly.pdbx_strand_id
1 'polypeptide(L)' 'MVKHLDGPIWEMRSRFSGNIQRACYFHVRDGCYVITHGFTKKTQRTPNGEIDKAKSIYDLYMRKG' A
#
# COMPACT_ATOMS: atom_id res chain seq x y z
N MET A 1 -10.29 0.42 6.99
CA MET A 1 -9.28 0.14 8.02
C MET A 1 -7.89 0.23 7.42
N VAL A 2 -6.95 0.83 8.11
CA VAL A 2 -5.58 0.97 7.63
C VAL A 2 -4.61 0.34 8.62
N LYS A 3 -3.47 -0.08 8.11
CA LYS A 3 -2.45 -0.73 8.91
C LYS A 3 -1.07 -0.31 8.42
N HIS A 4 -0.19 0.03 9.35
CA HIS A 4 1.18 0.36 9.03
C HIS A 4 1.95 -0.92 8.69
N LEU A 5 2.69 -0.92 7.59
CA LEU A 5 3.45 -2.07 7.15
C LEU A 5 4.94 -1.92 7.43
N ASP A 6 5.57 -0.95 6.76
CA ASP A 6 7.02 -0.80 6.87
C ASP A 6 7.42 0.59 6.37
N GLY A 7 8.19 1.33 7.19
CA GLY A 7 8.63 2.66 6.81
C GLY A 7 7.46 3.56 6.43
N PRO A 8 7.48 4.15 5.23
CA PRO A 8 6.39 5.02 4.80
C PRO A 8 5.18 4.27 4.24
N ILE A 9 5.24 2.95 4.16
CA ILE A 9 4.23 2.15 3.46
C ILE A 9 3.14 1.70 4.42
N TRP A 10 1.89 1.94 4.01
CA TRP A 10 0.69 1.55 4.73
C TRP A 10 -0.18 0.68 3.85
N GLU A 11 -1.10 -0.03 4.46
CA GLU A 11 -2.07 -0.88 3.78
C GLU A 11 -3.48 -0.39 4.10
N MET A 12 -4.33 -0.29 3.09
CA MET A 12 -5.74 -0.05 3.29
C MET A 12 -6.51 -1.29 2.89
N ARG A 13 -7.59 -1.56 3.61
CA ARG A 13 -8.44 -2.71 3.36
C ARG A 13 -9.80 -2.24 2.89
N SER A 14 -10.30 -2.86 1.84
CA SER A 14 -11.61 -2.58 1.31
C SER A 14 -12.35 -3.90 1.10
N ARG A 15 -13.65 -3.90 1.36
CA ARG A 15 -14.49 -5.08 1.10
C ARG A 15 -15.44 -4.73 -0.04
N PHE A 16 -15.42 -5.55 -1.08
CA PHE A 16 -16.27 -5.34 -2.23
C PHE A 16 -16.76 -6.69 -2.74
N SER A 17 -18.09 -6.83 -2.86
CA SER A 17 -18.73 -8.06 -3.37
C SER A 17 -18.28 -9.31 -2.61
N GLY A 18 -18.13 -9.21 -1.28
CA GLY A 18 -17.75 -10.34 -0.47
C GLY A 18 -16.26 -10.66 -0.46
N ASN A 19 -15.48 -9.98 -1.29
CA ASN A 19 -14.03 -10.18 -1.35
C ASN A 19 -13.31 -9.05 -0.62
N ILE A 20 -12.25 -9.41 0.09
CA ILE A 20 -11.41 -8.42 0.76
C ILE A 20 -10.28 -8.06 -0.17
N GLN A 21 -10.22 -6.79 -0.54
CA GLN A 21 -9.15 -6.27 -1.36
C GLN A 21 -8.27 -5.35 -0.54
N ARG A 22 -7.00 -5.33 -0.88
CA ARG A 22 -6.02 -4.53 -0.16
C ARG A 22 -5.21 -3.72 -1.13
N ALA A 23 -4.68 -2.61 -0.65
CA ALA A 23 -3.82 -1.75 -1.46
C ALA A 23 -2.76 -1.15 -0.57
N CYS A 24 -1.56 -1.01 -1.10
CA CYS A 24 -0.49 -0.31 -0.40
C CYS A 24 -0.53 1.16 -0.78
N TYR A 25 -0.19 2.02 0.16
CA TYR A 25 -0.17 3.45 -0.10
C TYR A 25 0.84 4.14 0.82
N PHE A 26 1.17 5.37 0.48
CA PHE A 26 2.01 6.21 1.33
C PHE A 26 1.50 7.64 1.29
N HIS A 27 1.79 8.39 2.34
CA HIS A 27 1.37 9.78 2.44
C HIS A 27 2.37 10.70 1.76
N VAL A 28 1.86 11.76 1.15
CA VAL A 28 2.67 12.81 0.55
C VAL A 28 2.26 14.14 1.17
N ARG A 29 2.94 15.21 0.77
CA ARG A 29 2.62 16.55 1.27
C ARG A 29 1.17 16.92 0.93
N ASP A 30 0.65 17.89 1.66
CA ASP A 30 -0.69 18.47 1.42
C ASP A 30 -1.84 17.54 1.80
N GLY A 31 -1.57 16.55 2.65
CA GLY A 31 -2.63 15.67 3.13
C GLY A 31 -3.11 14.66 2.13
N CYS A 32 -2.40 14.50 1.02
CA CYS A 32 -2.73 13.51 0.00
C CYS A 32 -1.98 12.21 0.25
N TYR A 33 -2.39 11.17 -0.44
CA TYR A 33 -1.68 9.90 -0.41
C TYR A 33 -1.67 9.29 -1.81
N VAL A 34 -0.70 8.42 -2.05
CA VAL A 34 -0.51 7.77 -3.35
C VAL A 34 -0.71 6.27 -3.15
N ILE A 35 -1.63 5.69 -3.90
CA ILE A 35 -1.87 4.26 -3.88
C ILE A 35 -0.90 3.62 -4.87
N THR A 36 -0.07 2.69 -4.39
CA THR A 36 0.92 2.06 -5.25
C THR A 36 0.31 0.98 -6.12
N HIS A 37 -0.44 0.07 -5.51
CA HIS A 37 -1.09 -1.01 -6.26
C HIS A 37 -2.07 -1.72 -5.34
N GLY A 38 -3.05 -2.39 -5.95
CA GLY A 38 -3.99 -3.24 -5.23
C GLY A 38 -3.60 -4.70 -5.36
N PHE A 39 -4.00 -5.51 -4.41
CA PHE A 39 -3.75 -6.95 -4.46
C PHE A 39 -4.79 -7.69 -3.64
N THR A 40 -4.99 -8.97 -3.98
CA THR A 40 -5.87 -9.84 -3.22
C THR A 40 -5.03 -10.63 -2.24
N LYS A 41 -5.44 -10.62 -0.98
CA LYS A 41 -4.68 -11.24 0.08
C LYS A 41 -5.33 -12.56 0.46
N LYS A 42 -4.56 -13.64 0.41
CA LYS A 42 -5.05 -14.98 0.77
C LYS A 42 -4.71 -15.37 2.19
N THR A 43 -3.84 -14.60 2.85
CA THR A 43 -3.42 -14.84 4.21
C THR A 43 -3.60 -13.59 5.03
N GLN A 44 -3.46 -13.70 6.34
CA GLN A 44 -3.58 -12.55 7.23
C GLN A 44 -2.39 -11.60 7.11
N ARG A 45 -1.28 -12.11 6.64
CA ARG A 45 -0.04 -11.35 6.57
C ARG A 45 0.19 -10.83 5.15
N THR A 46 0.57 -9.57 5.04
CA THR A 46 0.93 -8.99 3.75
C THR A 46 2.25 -9.59 3.26
N PRO A 47 2.27 -10.17 2.05
CA PRO A 47 3.52 -10.73 1.52
C PRO A 47 4.62 -9.70 1.41
N ASN A 48 5.84 -10.10 1.71
CA ASN A 48 6.99 -9.18 1.64
C ASN A 48 7.20 -8.63 0.23
N GLY A 49 6.90 -9.41 -0.79
CA GLY A 49 7.00 -8.95 -2.17
C GLY A 49 6.13 -7.75 -2.48
N GLU A 50 4.95 -7.70 -1.86
CA GLU A 50 4.05 -6.57 -2.04
C GLU A 50 4.60 -5.32 -1.36
N ILE A 51 5.19 -5.50 -0.18
CA ILE A 51 5.79 -4.39 0.55
C ILE A 51 7.00 -3.85 -0.23
N ASP A 52 7.84 -4.74 -0.76
CA ASP A 52 9.02 -4.35 -1.52
C ASP A 52 8.62 -3.58 -2.78
N LYS A 53 7.56 -4.02 -3.44
CA LYS A 53 7.06 -3.35 -4.63
C LYS A 53 6.59 -1.94 -4.29
N ALA A 54 5.88 -1.79 -3.18
CA ALA A 54 5.41 -0.47 -2.75
C ALA A 54 6.59 0.45 -2.41
N LYS A 55 7.62 -0.08 -1.77
CA LYS A 55 8.81 0.71 -1.45
C LYS A 55 9.52 1.18 -2.71
N SER A 56 9.59 0.33 -3.73
CA SER A 56 10.21 0.71 -5.01
C SER A 56 9.45 1.84 -5.66
N ILE A 57 8.13 1.78 -5.64
CA ILE A 57 7.28 2.83 -6.19
C ILE A 57 7.46 4.12 -5.40
N TYR A 58 7.55 4.02 -4.07
CA TYR A 58 7.78 5.17 -3.22
C TYR A 58 9.11 5.85 -3.56
N ASP A 59 10.16 5.07 -3.73
CA ASP A 59 11.49 5.61 -4.07
C ASP A 59 11.45 6.35 -5.41
N LEU A 60 10.79 5.77 -6.41
CA LEU A 60 10.66 6.40 -7.71
C LEU A 60 9.89 7.72 -7.62
N TYR A 61 8.82 7.73 -6.86
CA TYR A 61 8.01 8.92 -6.67
C TYR A 61 8.82 10.04 -6.03
N MET A 62 9.57 9.71 -4.99
CA MET A 62 10.36 10.71 -4.26
C MET A 62 11.51 11.27 -5.08
N ARG A 63 12.08 10.46 -5.98
CA ARG A 63 13.15 10.92 -6.85
C ARG A 63 12.68 11.95 -7.86
N LYS A 64 11.43 11.84 -8.30
CA LYS A 64 10.87 12.76 -9.28
C LYS A 64 10.35 14.03 -8.63
N GLY A 65 10.06 13.97 -7.38
CA GLY A 65 9.53 15.10 -6.66
C GLY A 65 10.56 15.87 -5.94
#